data_044e5e230695465def5207f03ab848da
#
_entry.id   044e5e230695465def5207f03ab848da
#
_cell.length_a   1.000
_cell.length_b   1.000
_cell.length_c   1.000
_cell.angle_alpha   90.00
_cell.angle_beta   90.00
_cell.angle_gamma   90.00
#
_symmetry.space_group_name_H-M   'P 1'
#
loop_
_entity.id
_entity.type
_entity.pdbx_description
1 polymer ?
#
loop_
_entity_poly.entity_id
_entity_poly.type
_entity_poly.pdbx_seq_one_letter_code
_entity_poly.pdbx_strand_id
1 'polypeptide(L)'
;GNVAGPLLGYEVLTAFFLEATFLGIMLFGIRRVPNWLHTASTLIVALGTTTSAFWILALNSWMQTPQGFEVVDGVVYATNWKEIIFNPSFPYRFVHMMLASGLTASFLIAGLSAYRMLKGDDKLAPKLALKTATYTAAVLIPLQIFAGDMHGLNTLEHQPQKVAAMEGLWETTEGAPLLLFAIPDEESKENHFEIPIPY
;
A
#
# COMPACT_ATOMS: atom_id res chain seq x y z
N GLY A 1 17.62 -15.32 0.35
CA GLY A 1 17.82 -15.63 1.78
C GLY A 1 18.40 -14.49 2.58
N ASN A 2 19.64 -14.04 2.27
CA ASN A 2 20.44 -13.19 3.19
C ASN A 2 19.93 -11.75 3.38
N VAL A 3 19.10 -11.23 2.50
CA VAL A 3 18.45 -9.92 2.65
C VAL A 3 17.00 -10.09 3.09
N ALA A 4 16.24 -10.93 2.37
CA ALA A 4 14.82 -11.13 2.65
C ALA A 4 14.58 -11.79 4.03
N GLY A 5 15.41 -12.78 4.41
CA GLY A 5 15.25 -13.49 5.68
C GLY A 5 15.28 -12.59 6.91
N PRO A 6 16.30 -11.75 7.10
CA PRO A 6 16.33 -10.79 8.19
C PRO A 6 15.15 -9.82 8.21
N LEU A 7 14.74 -9.24 7.06
CA LEU A 7 13.61 -8.31 7.01
C LEU A 7 12.28 -8.97 7.40
N LEU A 8 12.03 -10.19 6.91
CA LEU A 8 10.86 -10.99 7.33
C LEU A 8 10.96 -11.41 8.80
N GLY A 9 12.17 -11.74 9.28
CA GLY A 9 12.40 -12.05 10.68
C GLY A 9 12.07 -10.86 11.60
N TYR A 10 12.47 -9.65 11.24
CA TYR A 10 12.10 -8.44 11.99
C TYR A 10 10.60 -8.16 11.93
N GLU A 11 9.94 -8.40 10.81
CA GLU A 11 8.48 -8.29 10.71
C GLU A 11 7.80 -9.21 11.74
N VAL A 12 8.16 -10.49 11.75
CA VAL A 12 7.58 -11.47 12.69
C VAL A 12 7.84 -11.07 14.15
N LEU A 13 9.07 -10.66 14.48
CA LEU A 13 9.45 -10.33 15.86
C LEU A 13 8.82 -9.02 16.37
N THR A 14 8.69 -8.02 15.52
CA THR A 14 8.28 -6.67 15.95
C THR A 14 6.82 -6.33 15.64
N ALA A 15 6.16 -7.06 14.76
CA ALA A 15 4.80 -6.79 14.33
C ALA A 15 3.86 -7.97 14.55
N PHE A 16 4.11 -9.13 13.95
CA PHE A 16 3.20 -10.27 13.98
C PHE A 16 2.83 -10.71 15.41
N PHE A 17 3.77 -10.80 16.33
CA PHE A 17 3.46 -11.17 17.71
C PHE A 17 2.61 -10.13 18.44
N LEU A 18 2.82 -8.84 18.17
CA LEU A 18 1.95 -7.78 18.71
C LEU A 18 0.52 -7.91 18.16
N GLU A 19 0.39 -8.08 16.86
CA GLU A 19 -0.92 -8.25 16.24
C GLU A 19 -1.64 -9.48 16.75
N ALA A 20 -1.03 -10.66 16.69
CA ALA A 20 -1.65 -11.92 17.07
C ALA A 20 -2.12 -11.91 18.54
N THR A 21 -1.31 -11.36 19.45
CA THR A 21 -1.64 -11.31 20.87
C THR A 21 -2.77 -10.34 21.17
N PHE A 22 -2.68 -9.12 20.68
CA PHE A 22 -3.64 -8.04 21.01
C PHE A 22 -4.90 -8.06 20.14
N LEU A 23 -4.87 -8.70 18.96
CA LEU A 23 -6.05 -8.89 18.12
C LEU A 23 -7.14 -9.67 18.84
N GLY A 24 -6.77 -10.71 19.60
CA GLY A 24 -7.70 -11.48 20.42
C GLY A 24 -8.41 -10.61 21.47
N ILE A 25 -7.67 -9.72 22.13
CA ILE A 25 -8.24 -8.77 23.11
C ILE A 25 -9.12 -7.73 22.40
N MET A 26 -8.68 -7.21 21.26
CA MET A 26 -9.45 -6.23 20.48
C MET A 26 -10.78 -6.81 20.02
N LEU A 27 -10.82 -8.03 19.49
CA LEU A 27 -12.03 -8.63 18.93
C LEU A 27 -12.98 -9.20 20.01
N PHE A 28 -12.44 -9.83 21.05
CA PHE A 28 -13.21 -10.59 22.03
C PHE A 28 -13.16 -10.01 23.44
N GLY A 29 -12.39 -8.96 23.68
CA GLY A 29 -12.18 -8.36 24.99
C GLY A 29 -13.29 -7.42 25.44
N ILE A 30 -14.17 -6.99 24.55
CA ILE A 30 -15.27 -6.06 24.88
C ILE A 30 -16.11 -6.66 26.02
N ARG A 31 -16.33 -5.95 27.14
CA ARG A 31 -16.98 -6.41 28.37
C ARG A 31 -16.20 -7.48 29.17
N ARG A 32 -14.99 -7.89 28.76
CA ARG A 32 -14.15 -8.88 29.47
C ARG A 32 -12.90 -8.28 30.07
N VAL A 33 -12.45 -7.15 29.51
CA VAL A 33 -11.31 -6.39 30.02
C VAL A 33 -11.72 -4.95 30.31
N PRO A 34 -10.97 -4.21 31.14
CA PRO A 34 -11.21 -2.79 31.34
C PRO A 34 -11.13 -1.99 30.02
N ASN A 35 -11.92 -0.92 29.90
CA ASN A 35 -12.00 -0.13 28.66
C ASN A 35 -10.64 0.41 28.18
N TRP A 36 -9.79 0.83 29.12
CA TRP A 36 -8.44 1.32 28.76
C TRP A 36 -7.59 0.22 28.10
N LEU A 37 -7.67 -1.02 28.60
CA LEU A 37 -6.92 -2.15 28.04
C LEU A 37 -7.46 -2.53 26.65
N HIS A 38 -8.78 -2.50 26.46
CA HIS A 38 -9.39 -2.72 25.14
C HIS A 38 -8.93 -1.65 24.13
N THR A 39 -8.94 -0.37 24.53
CA THR A 39 -8.46 0.74 23.69
C THR A 39 -6.96 0.62 23.40
N ALA A 40 -6.16 0.34 24.41
CA ALA A 40 -4.73 0.12 24.24
C ALA A 40 -4.42 -1.05 23.28
N SER A 41 -5.15 -2.16 23.41
CA SER A 41 -5.03 -3.30 22.50
C SER A 41 -5.33 -2.93 21.05
N THR A 42 -6.37 -2.13 20.81
CA THR A 42 -6.71 -1.63 19.47
C THR A 42 -5.60 -0.75 18.89
N LEU A 43 -5.01 0.14 19.70
CA LEU A 43 -3.88 0.97 19.28
C LEU A 43 -2.62 0.13 18.99
N ILE A 44 -2.34 -0.89 19.82
CA ILE A 44 -1.20 -1.79 19.62
C ILE A 44 -1.36 -2.59 18.33
N VAL A 45 -2.57 -3.11 18.03
CA VAL A 45 -2.84 -3.78 16.75
C VAL A 45 -2.60 -2.82 15.58
N ALA A 46 -3.11 -1.58 15.64
CA ALA A 46 -2.90 -0.60 14.58
C ALA A 46 -1.42 -0.26 14.37
N LEU A 47 -0.64 -0.12 15.46
CA LEU A 47 0.81 0.11 15.39
C LEU A 47 1.54 -1.14 14.85
N GLY A 48 1.14 -2.34 15.27
CA GLY A 48 1.68 -3.60 14.78
C GLY A 48 1.49 -3.73 13.27
N THR A 49 0.26 -3.52 12.78
CA THR A 49 -0.06 -3.54 11.34
C THR A 49 0.76 -2.52 10.55
N THR A 50 0.95 -1.32 11.09
CA THR A 50 1.80 -0.29 10.44
C THR A 50 3.27 -0.72 10.41
N THR A 51 3.77 -1.34 11.49
CA THR A 51 5.14 -1.85 11.56
C THR A 51 5.35 -3.04 10.63
N SER A 52 4.38 -3.94 10.53
CA SER A 52 4.37 -5.05 9.56
C SER A 52 4.45 -4.50 8.13
N ALA A 53 3.59 -3.54 7.79
CA ALA A 53 3.62 -2.87 6.49
C ALA A 53 4.98 -2.23 6.19
N PHE A 54 5.64 -1.63 7.19
CA PHE A 54 6.97 -1.06 7.03
C PHE A 54 7.99 -2.12 6.57
N TRP A 55 8.10 -3.24 7.28
CA TRP A 55 9.07 -4.28 6.94
C TRP A 55 8.78 -4.98 5.62
N ILE A 56 7.51 -5.30 5.37
CA ILE A 56 7.09 -5.96 4.12
C ILE A 56 7.32 -5.02 2.92
N LEU A 57 6.99 -3.74 3.05
CA LEU A 57 7.21 -2.78 1.97
C LEU A 57 8.67 -2.42 1.78
N ALA A 58 9.51 -2.44 2.83
CA ALA A 58 10.95 -2.29 2.67
C ALA A 58 11.52 -3.41 1.82
N LEU A 59 11.17 -4.67 2.09
CA LEU A 59 11.58 -5.81 1.27
C LEU A 59 11.01 -5.74 -0.15
N ASN A 60 9.71 -5.49 -0.29
CA ASN A 60 9.06 -5.41 -1.60
C ASN A 60 9.65 -4.30 -2.47
N SER A 61 9.93 -3.14 -1.88
CA SER A 61 10.57 -2.01 -2.56
C SER A 61 12.00 -2.33 -2.96
N TRP A 62 12.77 -2.98 -2.08
CA TRP A 62 14.12 -3.40 -2.37
C TRP A 62 14.20 -4.36 -3.57
N MET A 63 13.23 -5.26 -3.73
CA MET A 63 13.18 -6.14 -4.91
C MET A 63 12.94 -5.37 -6.23
N GLN A 64 12.41 -4.16 -6.18
CA GLN A 64 12.18 -3.31 -7.35
C GLN A 64 13.38 -2.40 -7.67
N THR A 65 14.00 -1.84 -6.62
CA THR A 65 15.17 -0.93 -6.73
C THR A 65 16.23 -1.39 -5.74
N PRO A 66 16.92 -2.51 -6.01
CA PRO A 66 17.87 -3.10 -5.08
C PRO A 66 19.13 -2.24 -4.93
N GLN A 67 19.49 -1.95 -3.67
CA GLN A 67 20.70 -1.23 -3.27
C GLN A 67 21.29 -1.85 -2.00
N GLY A 68 22.52 -1.46 -1.63
CA GLY A 68 23.16 -1.87 -0.38
C GLY A 68 23.50 -3.37 -0.30
N PHE A 69 23.79 -4.00 -1.43
CA PHE A 69 24.14 -5.42 -1.52
C PHE A 69 25.33 -5.65 -2.44
N GLU A 70 25.94 -6.79 -2.30
CA GLU A 70 26.94 -7.32 -3.22
C GLU A 70 26.62 -8.76 -3.58
N VAL A 71 27.15 -9.21 -4.71
CA VAL A 71 27.02 -10.59 -5.17
C VAL A 71 28.39 -11.27 -5.15
N VAL A 72 28.53 -12.27 -4.29
CA VAL A 72 29.76 -13.06 -4.16
C VAL A 72 29.42 -14.52 -4.48
N ASP A 73 30.06 -15.12 -5.46
CA ASP A 73 29.82 -16.51 -5.92
C ASP A 73 28.35 -16.81 -6.25
N GLY A 74 27.62 -15.82 -6.83
CA GLY A 74 26.20 -15.94 -7.16
C GLY A 74 25.24 -15.80 -5.97
N VAL A 75 25.76 -15.51 -4.78
CA VAL A 75 24.98 -15.29 -3.55
C VAL A 75 24.93 -13.82 -3.22
N VAL A 76 23.75 -13.31 -2.93
CA VAL A 76 23.51 -11.90 -2.53
C VAL A 76 23.81 -11.74 -1.04
N TYR A 77 24.66 -10.77 -0.70
CA TYR A 77 24.99 -10.37 0.68
C TYR A 77 24.59 -8.93 0.94
N ALA A 78 24.05 -8.66 2.12
CA ALA A 78 23.76 -7.29 2.55
C ALA A 78 25.05 -6.57 2.95
N THR A 79 25.32 -5.41 2.37
CA THR A 79 26.46 -4.56 2.71
C THR A 79 26.06 -3.30 3.47
N ASN A 80 24.85 -2.78 3.21
CA ASN A 80 24.32 -1.58 3.86
C ASN A 80 22.82 -1.69 4.13
N TRP A 81 22.45 -2.00 5.36
CA TRP A 81 21.06 -2.16 5.77
C TRP A 81 20.22 -0.89 5.65
N LYS A 82 20.84 0.30 5.79
CA LYS A 82 20.12 1.57 5.62
C LYS A 82 19.67 1.75 4.16
N GLU A 83 20.52 1.43 3.20
CA GLU A 83 20.18 1.50 1.78
C GLU A 83 19.19 0.39 1.37
N ILE A 84 19.27 -0.77 1.99
CA ILE A 84 18.32 -1.85 1.76
C ILE A 84 16.92 -1.43 2.22
N ILE A 85 16.78 -0.92 3.44
CA ILE A 85 15.49 -0.55 4.02
C ILE A 85 14.93 0.71 3.36
N PHE A 86 15.75 1.76 3.25
CA PHE A 86 15.36 3.05 2.68
C PHE A 86 15.82 3.18 1.21
N ASN A 87 15.55 2.14 0.42
CA ASN A 87 15.82 2.18 -1.01
C ASN A 87 14.95 3.24 -1.72
N PRO A 88 15.29 3.65 -2.98
CA PRO A 88 14.62 4.76 -3.66
C PRO A 88 13.10 4.60 -3.81
N SER A 89 12.58 3.37 -3.88
CA SER A 89 11.15 3.12 -4.05
C SER A 89 10.37 3.04 -2.72
N PHE A 90 11.06 2.82 -1.59
CA PHE A 90 10.41 2.57 -0.31
C PHE A 90 9.51 3.71 0.18
N PRO A 91 9.97 4.99 0.25
CA PRO A 91 9.15 6.07 0.79
C PRO A 91 7.85 6.26 0.01
N TYR A 92 7.92 6.19 -1.32
CA TYR A 92 6.75 6.34 -2.20
C TYR A 92 5.75 5.21 -1.99
N ARG A 93 6.21 3.96 -1.95
CA ARG A 93 5.38 2.77 -1.73
C ARG A 93 4.76 2.76 -0.36
N PHE A 94 5.53 3.12 0.68
CA PHE A 94 5.02 3.13 2.04
C PHE A 94 3.94 4.19 2.23
N VAL A 95 4.17 5.43 1.80
CA VAL A 95 3.17 6.50 1.91
C VAL A 95 1.90 6.16 1.11
N HIS A 96 2.07 5.72 -0.15
CA HIS A 96 0.94 5.34 -1.00
C HIS A 96 0.10 4.22 -0.39
N MET A 97 0.73 3.19 0.17
CA MET A 97 0.03 2.07 0.82
C MET A 97 -0.68 2.49 2.10
N MET A 98 -0.09 3.36 2.93
CA MET A 98 -0.73 3.88 4.14
C MET A 98 -1.98 4.69 3.82
N LEU A 99 -1.92 5.56 2.83
CA LEU A 99 -3.07 6.33 2.35
C LEU A 99 -4.16 5.42 1.77
N ALA A 100 -3.77 4.43 0.95
CA ALA A 100 -4.69 3.43 0.40
C ALA A 100 -5.40 2.62 1.49
N SER A 101 -4.68 2.22 2.54
CA SER A 101 -5.26 1.53 3.69
C SER A 101 -6.31 2.39 4.41
N GLY A 102 -6.01 3.67 4.61
CA GLY A 102 -6.95 4.64 5.18
C GLY A 102 -8.20 4.82 4.32
N LEU A 103 -8.05 4.89 3.00
CA LEU A 103 -9.17 4.97 2.05
C LEU A 103 -10.01 3.70 2.08
N THR A 104 -9.39 2.52 2.06
CA THR A 104 -10.08 1.23 2.13
C THR A 104 -10.94 1.15 3.39
N ALA A 105 -10.37 1.48 4.55
CA ALA A 105 -11.10 1.50 5.81
C ALA A 105 -12.24 2.54 5.79
N SER A 106 -12.00 3.73 5.26
CA SER A 106 -13.01 4.78 5.15
C SER A 106 -14.18 4.36 4.27
N PHE A 107 -13.93 3.82 3.09
CA PHE A 107 -15.00 3.36 2.20
C PHE A 107 -15.76 2.16 2.74
N LEU A 108 -15.08 1.22 3.42
CA LEU A 108 -15.74 0.10 4.09
C LEU A 108 -16.69 0.58 5.19
N ILE A 109 -16.23 1.49 6.06
CA ILE A 109 -17.05 2.06 7.14
C ILE A 109 -18.21 2.87 6.55
N ALA A 110 -17.96 3.68 5.52
CA ALA A 110 -19.00 4.46 4.85
C ALA A 110 -20.07 3.55 4.22
N GLY A 111 -19.65 2.52 3.50
CA GLY A 111 -20.55 1.58 2.83
C GLY A 111 -21.43 0.81 3.82
N LEU A 112 -20.83 0.25 4.88
CA LEU A 112 -21.58 -0.46 5.93
C LEU A 112 -22.54 0.47 6.69
N SER A 113 -22.10 1.70 6.96
CA SER A 113 -22.95 2.69 7.64
C SER A 113 -24.13 3.12 6.77
N ALA A 114 -23.90 3.40 5.50
CA ALA A 114 -24.94 3.73 4.52
C ALA A 114 -25.94 2.55 4.38
N TYR A 115 -25.46 1.34 4.25
CA TYR A 115 -26.30 0.15 4.17
C TYR A 115 -27.22 0.01 5.39
N ARG A 116 -26.68 0.19 6.61
CA ARG A 116 -27.47 0.16 7.84
C ARG A 116 -28.57 1.23 7.85
N MET A 117 -28.24 2.46 7.43
CA MET A 117 -29.19 3.57 7.34
C MET A 117 -30.31 3.26 6.32
N LEU A 118 -29.97 2.70 5.16
CA LEU A 118 -30.94 2.27 4.14
C LEU A 118 -31.88 1.16 4.65
N LYS A 119 -31.41 0.36 5.63
CA LYS A 119 -32.24 -0.65 6.32
C LYS A 119 -33.05 -0.10 7.48
N GLY A 120 -33.10 1.22 7.68
CA GLY A 120 -33.90 1.88 8.71
C GLY A 120 -33.21 2.00 10.08
N ASP A 121 -31.88 1.83 10.15
CA ASP A 121 -31.13 2.09 11.40
C ASP A 121 -30.86 3.60 11.56
N ASP A 122 -31.82 4.27 12.20
CA ASP A 122 -31.77 5.74 12.43
C ASP A 122 -30.91 6.17 13.62
N LYS A 123 -30.16 5.26 14.24
CA LYS A 123 -29.30 5.56 15.38
C LYS A 123 -28.20 6.57 15.00
N LEU A 124 -27.73 7.27 16.01
CA LEU A 124 -26.66 8.26 15.84
C LEU A 124 -25.33 7.64 15.35
N ALA A 125 -25.04 6.41 15.79
CA ALA A 125 -23.77 5.75 15.49
C ALA A 125 -23.50 5.55 13.99
N PRO A 126 -24.40 4.99 13.15
CA PRO A 126 -24.19 4.89 11.70
C PRO A 126 -24.04 6.26 11.03
N LYS A 127 -24.82 7.27 11.47
CA LYS A 127 -24.74 8.64 10.94
C LYS A 127 -23.38 9.27 11.20
N LEU A 128 -22.87 9.16 12.43
CA LEU A 128 -21.54 9.66 12.78
C LEU A 128 -20.42 8.89 12.06
N ALA A 129 -20.53 7.56 11.97
CA ALA A 129 -19.55 6.73 11.30
C ALA A 129 -19.47 7.07 9.80
N LEU A 130 -20.62 7.22 9.12
CA LEU A 130 -20.68 7.63 7.72
C LEU A 130 -20.03 9.02 7.54
N LYS A 131 -20.41 9.99 8.38
CA LYS A 131 -19.86 11.35 8.32
C LYS A 131 -18.35 11.36 8.50
N THR A 132 -17.83 10.70 9.52
CA THR A 132 -16.39 10.62 9.81
C THR A 132 -15.64 9.95 8.65
N ALA A 133 -16.12 8.81 8.18
CA ALA A 133 -15.51 8.07 7.09
C ALA A 133 -15.46 8.89 5.80
N THR A 134 -16.56 9.60 5.46
CA THR A 134 -16.62 10.46 4.27
C THR A 134 -15.63 11.61 4.35
N TYR A 135 -15.53 12.30 5.49
CA TYR A 135 -14.55 13.38 5.65
C TYR A 135 -13.11 12.86 5.62
N THR A 136 -12.84 11.71 6.22
CA THR A 136 -11.52 11.09 6.15
C THR A 136 -11.16 10.75 4.70
N ALA A 137 -12.08 10.13 3.96
CA ALA A 137 -11.87 9.83 2.53
C ALA A 137 -11.64 11.10 1.70
N ALA A 138 -12.42 12.16 1.93
CA ALA A 138 -12.28 13.43 1.22
C ALA A 138 -10.89 14.09 1.40
N VAL A 139 -10.26 13.90 2.55
CA VAL A 139 -8.88 14.36 2.79
C VAL A 139 -7.86 13.42 2.16
N LEU A 140 -8.07 12.10 2.30
CA LEU A 140 -7.11 11.11 1.83
C LEU A 140 -7.07 10.98 0.28
N ILE A 141 -8.18 11.21 -0.43
CA ILE A 141 -8.23 11.11 -1.90
C ILE A 141 -7.20 12.01 -2.59
N PRO A 142 -7.18 13.35 -2.36
CA PRO A 142 -6.18 14.20 -3.01
C PRO A 142 -4.75 13.84 -2.62
N LEU A 143 -4.51 13.43 -1.36
CA LEU A 143 -3.20 12.96 -0.93
C LEU A 143 -2.79 11.66 -1.63
N GLN A 144 -3.73 10.75 -1.85
CA GLN A 144 -3.49 9.50 -2.56
C GLN A 144 -3.18 9.73 -4.04
N ILE A 145 -3.88 10.66 -4.69
CA ILE A 145 -3.60 11.05 -6.08
C ILE A 145 -2.18 11.60 -6.18
N PHE A 146 -1.81 12.54 -5.31
CA PHE A 146 -0.47 13.10 -5.29
C PHE A 146 0.61 12.05 -5.01
N ALA A 147 0.40 11.18 -4.01
CA ALA A 147 1.33 10.11 -3.68
C ALA A 147 1.45 9.07 -4.82
N GLY A 148 0.35 8.82 -5.53
CA GLY A 148 0.32 7.94 -6.70
C GLY A 148 1.16 8.50 -7.86
N ASP A 149 0.98 9.77 -8.17
CA ASP A 149 1.75 10.48 -9.20
C ASP A 149 3.25 10.44 -8.90
N MET A 150 3.65 10.82 -7.69
CA MET A 150 5.05 10.75 -7.25
C MET A 150 5.63 9.33 -7.31
N HIS A 151 4.82 8.31 -7.01
CA HIS A 151 5.23 6.92 -7.15
C HIS A 151 5.37 6.51 -8.62
N GLY A 152 4.49 6.99 -9.50
CA GLY A 152 4.58 6.81 -10.95
C GLY A 152 5.88 7.39 -11.52
N LEU A 153 6.21 8.64 -11.18
CA LEU A 153 7.44 9.31 -11.57
C LEU A 153 8.70 8.56 -11.08
N ASN A 154 8.71 8.11 -9.83
CA ASN A 154 9.78 7.26 -9.29
C ASN A 154 9.92 5.94 -10.05
N THR A 155 8.80 5.34 -10.46
CA THR A 155 8.82 4.10 -11.26
C THR A 155 9.34 4.37 -12.68
N LEU A 156 9.00 5.49 -13.28
CA LEU A 156 9.52 5.90 -14.59
C LEU A 156 11.03 6.07 -14.55
N GLU A 157 11.57 6.72 -13.52
CA GLU A 157 13.00 6.94 -13.35
C GLU A 157 13.79 5.63 -13.18
N HIS A 158 13.29 4.70 -12.36
CA HIS A 158 14.05 3.50 -11.97
C HIS A 158 13.67 2.23 -12.74
N GLN A 159 12.50 2.18 -13.35
CA GLN A 159 11.95 1.02 -14.04
C GLN A 159 11.18 1.42 -15.32
N PRO A 160 11.80 2.10 -16.29
CA PRO A 160 11.11 2.61 -17.49
C PRO A 160 10.40 1.50 -18.30
N GLN A 161 11.00 0.30 -18.39
CA GLN A 161 10.38 -0.82 -19.09
C GLN A 161 9.08 -1.28 -18.42
N LYS A 162 8.99 -1.16 -17.10
CA LYS A 162 7.77 -1.48 -16.37
C LYS A 162 6.66 -0.47 -16.66
N VAL A 163 6.99 0.82 -16.74
CA VAL A 163 6.02 1.86 -17.10
C VAL A 163 5.58 1.66 -18.55
N ALA A 164 6.49 1.41 -19.47
CA ALA A 164 6.16 1.10 -20.86
C ALA A 164 5.19 -0.08 -20.98
N ALA A 165 5.43 -1.17 -20.22
CA ALA A 165 4.53 -2.31 -20.18
C ALA A 165 3.15 -2.00 -19.58
N MET A 166 3.09 -1.12 -18.55
CA MET A 166 1.82 -0.72 -17.91
C MET A 166 1.00 0.21 -18.79
N GLU A 167 1.65 1.04 -19.59
CA GLU A 167 1.02 2.03 -20.48
C GLU A 167 0.84 1.51 -21.92
N GLY A 168 1.24 0.27 -22.20
CA GLY A 168 1.11 -0.33 -23.52
C GLY A 168 2.01 0.31 -24.58
N LEU A 169 3.18 0.81 -24.19
CA LEU A 169 4.13 1.44 -25.10
C LEU A 169 5.10 0.39 -25.67
N TRP A 170 5.04 0.16 -26.96
CA TRP A 170 5.93 -0.77 -27.68
C TRP A 170 7.23 -0.11 -28.17
N GLU A 171 7.18 1.19 -28.44
CA GLU A 171 8.31 1.95 -28.92
C GLU A 171 8.61 3.16 -28.02
N THR A 172 9.87 3.59 -27.97
CA THR A 172 10.27 4.79 -27.22
C THR A 172 9.71 6.03 -27.94
N THR A 173 8.80 6.76 -27.28
CA THR A 173 8.12 7.92 -27.83
C THR A 173 8.17 9.07 -26.82
N GLU A 174 8.50 10.28 -27.27
CA GLU A 174 8.35 11.49 -26.46
C GLU A 174 6.90 11.98 -26.53
N GLY A 175 6.31 12.34 -25.38
CA GLY A 175 4.95 12.82 -25.30
C GLY A 175 3.91 11.74 -25.68
N ALA A 176 4.16 10.49 -25.30
CA ALA A 176 3.21 9.41 -25.54
C ALA A 176 1.84 9.72 -24.90
N PRO A 177 0.72 9.51 -25.62
CA PRO A 177 -0.61 9.72 -25.08
C PRO A 177 -0.88 8.69 -23.97
N LEU A 178 -1.63 9.10 -22.94
CA LEU A 178 -2.14 8.15 -21.95
C LEU A 178 -3.24 7.30 -22.57
N LEU A 179 -3.06 6.00 -22.62
CA LEU A 179 -4.07 5.06 -23.10
C LEU A 179 -5.04 4.72 -21.97
N LEU A 180 -6.33 5.09 -22.13
CA LEU A 180 -7.38 4.69 -21.19
C LEU A 180 -7.75 3.22 -21.34
N PHE A 181 -7.66 2.70 -22.55
CA PHE A 181 -7.94 1.32 -22.89
C PHE A 181 -7.12 0.93 -24.11
N ALA A 182 -6.55 -0.27 -24.09
CA ALA A 182 -5.94 -0.91 -25.23
C ALA A 182 -5.87 -2.42 -25.00
N ILE A 183 -5.85 -3.21 -26.05
CA ILE A 183 -5.59 -4.64 -25.99
C ILE A 183 -4.23 -4.87 -26.65
N PRO A 184 -3.17 -5.18 -25.88
CA PRO A 184 -1.84 -5.39 -26.43
C PRO A 184 -1.77 -6.73 -27.18
N ASP A 185 -1.12 -6.72 -28.34
CA ASP A 185 -0.79 -7.90 -29.13
C ASP A 185 0.73 -8.08 -29.14
N GLU A 186 1.21 -9.14 -28.49
CA GLU A 186 2.64 -9.46 -28.39
C GLU A 186 3.26 -9.87 -29.73
N GLU A 187 2.48 -10.47 -30.66
CA GLU A 187 2.99 -10.94 -31.93
C GLU A 187 3.26 -9.78 -32.90
N SER A 188 2.31 -8.87 -33.02
CA SER A 188 2.43 -7.70 -33.87
C SER A 188 3.18 -6.54 -33.22
N LYS A 189 3.34 -6.55 -31.87
CA LYS A 189 3.85 -5.42 -31.06
C LYS A 189 3.05 -4.14 -31.26
N GLU A 190 1.75 -4.28 -31.34
CA GLU A 190 0.79 -3.19 -31.52
C GLU A 190 -0.33 -3.31 -30.48
N ASN A 191 -1.07 -2.23 -30.30
CA ASN A 191 -2.27 -2.23 -29.49
C ASN A 191 -3.53 -2.16 -30.38
N HIS A 192 -4.52 -2.97 -30.05
CA HIS A 192 -5.83 -2.89 -30.69
C HIS A 192 -6.82 -2.09 -29.83
N PHE A 193 -7.76 -1.39 -30.45
CA PHE A 193 -8.82 -0.64 -29.79
C PHE A 193 -8.30 0.44 -28.81
N GLU A 194 -7.27 1.15 -29.19
CA GLU A 194 -6.71 2.24 -28.37
C GLU A 194 -7.73 3.35 -28.17
N ILE A 195 -7.86 3.79 -26.91
CA ILE A 195 -8.58 5.01 -26.54
C ILE A 195 -7.57 5.95 -25.87
N PRO A 196 -6.85 6.80 -26.66
CA PRO A 196 -5.88 7.72 -26.12
C PRO A 196 -6.54 8.98 -25.56
N ILE A 197 -5.97 9.52 -24.47
CA ILE A 197 -6.18 10.91 -24.07
C ILE A 197 -5.08 11.73 -24.75
N PRO A 198 -5.42 12.64 -25.67
CA PRO A 198 -4.43 13.53 -26.28
C PRO A 198 -3.90 14.51 -25.24
N TYR A 199 -2.64 14.91 -25.38
CA TYR A 199 -2.04 16.02 -24.62
C TYR A 199 -2.70 17.35 -24.97
#